data_36626fc4e121f2a387972623f4597512
#
_entry.id   36626fc4e121f2a387972623f4597512
#
_cell.length_a   1.000
_cell.length_b   1.000
_cell.length_c   1.000
_cell.angle_alpha   90.00
_cell.angle_beta   90.00
_cell.angle_gamma   90.00
#
_symmetry.space_group_name_H-M   'P 1'
#
loop_
_entity.id
_entity.type
_entity.pdbx_description
1 polymer ?
#
loop_
_entity_poly.entity_id
_entity_poly.type
_entity_poly.pdbx_seq_one_letter_code
_entity_poly.pdbx_strand_id
1 'polypeptide(L)'
;MNTPINYSEKFGQTLQEIDHAVATKIESMTSTPFESSTAKLFAVDYVRGEVPAIRLIAEHADIYEMLDDTLNAVLLFDSGYNGFAVVTTGWAAPIDKDNDDNNEVAPSQHPERRRVRLMTMMHNGKMGSSIRFTDEESVTYDEGNAMGSLASAMQDLYDVVRALKVSSTKQNERQLP
;
A
#
# COMPACT_ATOMS: atom_id res chain seq x y z
N MET A 1 -32.71 -9.76 15.36
CA MET A 1 -31.58 -10.71 15.08
C MET A 1 -30.44 -9.92 14.49
N ASN A 2 -29.35 -9.72 15.23
CA ASN A 2 -28.16 -9.05 14.69
C ASN A 2 -27.39 -10.07 13.85
N THR A 3 -27.38 -9.90 12.54
CA THR A 3 -26.48 -10.65 11.64
C THR A 3 -25.05 -10.33 12.07
N PRO A 4 -24.18 -11.33 12.32
CA PRO A 4 -22.80 -11.06 12.65
C PRO A 4 -22.15 -10.30 11.50
N ILE A 5 -21.56 -9.15 11.83
CA ILE A 5 -20.87 -8.30 10.86
C ILE A 5 -19.62 -9.06 10.40
N ASN A 6 -19.60 -9.49 9.14
CA ASN A 6 -18.43 -10.14 8.53
C ASN A 6 -17.30 -9.11 8.39
N TYR A 7 -16.31 -9.17 9.28
CA TYR A 7 -15.17 -8.24 9.30
C TYR A 7 -14.27 -8.36 8.07
N SER A 8 -14.25 -9.51 7.40
CA SER A 8 -13.49 -9.73 6.16
C SER A 8 -14.10 -8.94 5.01
N GLU A 9 -15.41 -9.01 4.82
CA GLU A 9 -16.13 -8.30 3.75
C GLU A 9 -15.98 -6.76 3.87
N LYS A 10 -15.86 -6.25 5.11
CA LYS A 10 -15.64 -4.83 5.36
C LYS A 10 -14.24 -4.35 4.99
N PHE A 11 -13.22 -5.19 5.18
CA PHE A 11 -11.86 -4.81 4.83
C PHE A 11 -11.64 -4.84 3.31
N GLY A 12 -12.23 -5.80 2.60
CA GLY A 12 -12.19 -5.85 1.15
C GLY A 12 -12.77 -4.60 0.49
N GLN A 13 -13.90 -4.11 0.99
CA GLN A 13 -14.47 -2.85 0.52
C GLN A 13 -13.53 -1.66 0.80
N THR A 14 -12.96 -1.58 2.00
CA THR A 14 -11.97 -0.55 2.36
C THR A 14 -10.77 -0.57 1.42
N LEU A 15 -10.24 -1.75 1.12
CA LEU A 15 -9.12 -1.93 0.19
C LEU A 15 -9.47 -1.43 -1.21
N GLN A 16 -10.66 -1.76 -1.73
CA GLN A 16 -11.12 -1.33 -3.04
C GLN A 16 -11.28 0.20 -3.14
N GLU A 17 -11.86 0.83 -2.12
CA GLU A 17 -12.07 2.28 -2.11
C GLU A 17 -10.75 3.04 -2.00
N ILE A 18 -9.82 2.57 -1.17
CA ILE A 18 -8.47 3.16 -1.07
C ILE A 18 -7.69 2.95 -2.37
N ASP A 19 -7.72 1.75 -2.95
CA ASP A 19 -7.05 1.47 -4.23
C ASP A 19 -7.55 2.37 -5.35
N HIS A 20 -8.86 2.57 -5.45
CA HIS A 20 -9.44 3.46 -6.44
C HIS A 20 -8.98 4.92 -6.24
N ALA A 21 -8.96 5.40 -5.00
CA ALA A 21 -8.52 6.76 -4.69
C ALA A 21 -7.02 6.96 -4.97
N VAL A 22 -6.17 5.97 -4.62
CA VAL A 22 -4.74 5.99 -4.93
C VAL A 22 -4.51 5.96 -6.44
N ALA A 23 -5.24 5.11 -7.18
CA ALA A 23 -5.17 5.04 -8.63
C ALA A 23 -5.49 6.40 -9.27
N THR A 24 -6.61 7.01 -8.89
CA THR A 24 -7.03 8.34 -9.34
C THR A 24 -5.97 9.40 -9.03
N LYS A 25 -5.37 9.35 -7.83
CA LYS A 25 -4.30 10.27 -7.45
C LYS A 25 -3.08 10.13 -8.36
N ILE A 26 -2.63 8.91 -8.63
CA ILE A 26 -1.49 8.66 -9.51
C ILE A 26 -1.78 9.14 -10.94
N GLU A 27 -2.95 8.85 -11.48
CA GLU A 27 -3.39 9.28 -12.82
C GLU A 27 -3.48 10.80 -12.94
N SER A 28 -3.76 11.49 -11.84
CA SER A 28 -3.71 12.97 -11.81
C SER A 28 -2.28 13.54 -11.81
N MET A 29 -1.28 12.73 -11.43
CA MET A 29 0.12 13.14 -11.30
C MET A 29 0.95 12.83 -12.55
N THR A 30 0.55 11.86 -13.35
CA THR A 30 1.32 11.39 -14.51
C THR A 30 0.43 10.86 -15.63
N SER A 31 0.85 11.04 -16.87
CA SER A 31 0.22 10.43 -18.06
C SER A 31 0.64 8.96 -18.26
N THR A 32 1.65 8.49 -17.53
CA THR A 32 2.20 7.13 -17.64
C THR A 32 2.17 6.40 -16.28
N PRO A 33 0.97 6.13 -15.73
CA PRO A 33 0.80 5.65 -14.35
C PRO A 33 1.38 4.24 -14.08
N PHE A 34 1.79 3.52 -15.13
CA PHE A 34 2.40 2.19 -15.03
C PHE A 34 3.90 2.19 -15.35
N GLU A 35 4.52 3.34 -15.64
CA GLU A 35 5.92 3.44 -16.09
C GLU A 35 6.82 4.18 -15.09
N SER A 36 6.44 4.18 -13.82
CA SER A 36 7.28 4.78 -12.78
C SER A 36 8.51 3.92 -12.50
N SER A 37 9.68 4.55 -12.37
CA SER A 37 10.91 3.91 -11.87
C SER A 37 11.06 4.04 -10.35
N THR A 38 10.13 4.74 -9.69
CA THR A 38 10.17 4.98 -8.24
C THR A 38 8.96 4.35 -7.57
N ALA A 39 9.17 3.86 -6.35
CA ALA A 39 8.09 3.56 -5.41
C ALA A 39 7.52 4.87 -4.85
N LYS A 40 6.23 4.90 -4.56
CA LYS A 40 5.53 6.04 -3.97
C LYS A 40 4.89 5.64 -2.64
N LEU A 41 5.11 6.46 -1.63
CA LEU A 41 4.48 6.34 -0.31
C LEU A 41 3.38 7.39 -0.18
N PHE A 42 2.16 6.95 0.08
CA PHE A 42 1.00 7.81 0.30
C PHE A 42 0.50 7.68 1.74
N ALA A 43 0.20 8.80 2.38
CA ALA A 43 -0.68 8.80 3.55
C ALA A 43 -2.13 8.64 3.09
N VAL A 44 -2.89 7.87 3.85
CA VAL A 44 -4.29 7.53 3.58
C VAL A 44 -5.14 7.91 4.78
N ASP A 45 -6.14 8.76 4.58
CA ASP A 45 -7.19 9.00 5.57
C ASP A 45 -8.52 8.51 4.99
N TYR A 46 -9.05 7.48 5.60
CA TYR A 46 -10.29 6.85 5.17
C TYR A 46 -11.19 6.55 6.35
N VAL A 47 -12.39 7.10 6.29
CA VAL A 47 -13.52 6.76 7.13
C VAL A 47 -14.60 6.17 6.23
N ARG A 48 -15.17 5.05 6.65
CA ARG A 48 -16.17 4.33 5.85
C ARG A 48 -17.33 5.22 5.45
N GLY A 49 -17.63 5.25 4.15
CA GLY A 49 -18.70 6.08 3.57
C GLY A 49 -18.25 7.47 3.15
N GLU A 50 -16.97 7.80 3.34
CA GLU A 50 -16.36 9.03 2.87
C GLU A 50 -15.40 8.74 1.72
N VAL A 51 -15.08 9.75 0.94
CA VAL A 51 -14.05 9.64 -0.11
C VAL A 51 -12.67 9.62 0.57
N PRO A 52 -11.82 8.60 0.30
CA PRO A 52 -10.49 8.55 0.88
C PRO A 52 -9.65 9.79 0.51
N ALA A 53 -9.03 10.42 1.51
CA ALA A 53 -8.04 11.47 1.27
C ALA A 53 -6.66 10.84 1.11
N ILE A 54 -5.97 11.15 0.00
CA ILE A 54 -4.69 10.57 -0.39
C ILE A 54 -3.66 11.68 -0.55
N ARG A 55 -2.55 11.56 0.16
CA ARG A 55 -1.44 12.51 0.11
C ARG A 55 -0.12 11.81 -0.16
N LEU A 56 0.61 12.24 -1.20
CA LEU A 56 1.96 11.77 -1.46
C LEU A 56 2.91 12.26 -0.32
N ILE A 57 3.65 11.32 0.27
CA ILE A 57 4.63 11.56 1.33
C ILE A 57 6.04 11.54 0.76
N ALA A 58 6.37 10.48 -0.01
CA ALA A 58 7.70 10.28 -0.56
C ALA A 58 7.67 9.50 -1.88
N GLU A 59 8.73 9.70 -2.65
CA GLU A 59 9.10 8.86 -3.79
C GLU A 59 10.56 8.46 -3.69
N HIS A 60 10.88 7.19 -3.94
CA HIS A 60 12.24 6.69 -3.91
C HIS A 60 12.44 5.52 -4.87
N ALA A 61 13.65 5.39 -5.43
CA ALA A 61 13.99 4.27 -6.32
C ALA A 61 14.04 2.93 -5.55
N ASP A 62 14.48 2.96 -4.30
CA ASP A 62 14.48 1.81 -3.40
C ASP A 62 13.32 1.91 -2.40
N ILE A 63 12.43 0.93 -2.46
CA ILE A 63 11.23 0.88 -1.60
C ILE A 63 11.61 0.65 -0.12
N TYR A 64 12.65 -0.11 0.15
CA TYR A 64 13.04 -0.43 1.52
C TYR A 64 13.72 0.75 2.19
N GLU A 65 14.59 1.47 1.48
CA GLU A 65 15.16 2.73 1.96
C GLU A 65 14.06 3.77 2.25
N MET A 66 13.04 3.85 1.39
CA MET A 66 11.89 4.73 1.62
C MET A 66 11.11 4.38 2.89
N LEU A 67 10.89 3.08 3.16
CA LEU A 67 10.13 2.61 4.32
C LEU A 67 10.92 2.68 5.62
N ASP A 68 12.25 2.56 5.58
CA ASP A 68 13.15 2.66 6.74
C ASP A 68 13.51 4.12 7.10
N ASP A 69 13.18 5.08 6.23
CA ASP A 69 13.48 6.49 6.48
C ASP A 69 12.61 7.05 7.62
N THR A 70 13.27 7.42 8.72
CA THR A 70 12.63 8.01 9.90
C THR A 70 11.85 9.29 9.57
N LEU A 71 12.30 10.08 8.59
CA LEU A 71 11.58 11.28 8.16
C LEU A 71 10.21 10.93 7.60
N ASN A 72 10.11 9.85 6.83
CA ASN A 72 8.83 9.39 6.28
C ASN A 72 7.88 8.93 7.38
N ALA A 73 8.38 8.28 8.44
CA ALA A 73 7.59 7.94 9.62
C ALA A 73 7.03 9.19 10.33
N VAL A 74 7.84 10.23 10.47
CA VAL A 74 7.43 11.51 11.07
C VAL A 74 6.39 12.20 10.19
N LEU A 75 6.59 12.25 8.86
CA LEU A 75 5.64 12.86 7.94
C LEU A 75 4.29 12.12 7.92
N LEU A 76 4.29 10.79 8.03
CA LEU A 76 3.07 10.00 8.19
C LEU A 76 2.38 10.30 9.52
N PHE A 77 3.14 10.39 10.61
CA PHE A 77 2.61 10.77 11.93
C PHE A 77 1.99 12.17 11.90
N ASP A 78 2.70 13.17 11.38
CA ASP A 78 2.26 14.57 11.30
C ASP A 78 1.06 14.75 10.36
N SER A 79 0.88 13.86 9.39
CA SER A 79 -0.28 13.90 8.50
C SER A 79 -1.61 13.68 9.25
N GLY A 80 -1.56 13.02 10.39
CA GLY A 80 -2.75 12.65 11.17
C GLY A 80 -3.59 11.54 10.53
N TYR A 81 -3.16 10.98 9.40
CA TYR A 81 -3.88 9.97 8.63
C TYR A 81 -3.91 8.61 9.35
N ASN A 82 -4.90 7.78 9.05
CA ASN A 82 -5.13 6.51 9.74
C ASN A 82 -4.57 5.29 8.99
N GLY A 83 -3.90 5.51 7.86
CA GLY A 83 -3.24 4.49 7.09
C GLY A 83 -2.20 5.05 6.13
N PHE A 84 -1.55 4.16 5.41
CA PHE A 84 -0.64 4.50 4.32
C PHE A 84 -0.65 3.41 3.24
N ALA A 85 -0.25 3.77 2.03
CA ALA A 85 -0.13 2.86 0.91
C ALA A 85 1.21 3.06 0.21
N VAL A 86 1.79 1.95 -0.23
CA VAL A 86 2.98 1.94 -1.08
C VAL A 86 2.59 1.46 -2.46
N VAL A 87 3.02 2.17 -3.48
CA VAL A 87 2.75 1.82 -4.87
C VAL A 87 4.06 1.65 -5.62
N THR A 88 4.16 0.53 -6.33
CA THR A 88 5.27 0.23 -7.25
C THR A 88 4.72 -0.17 -8.61
N THR A 89 5.56 -0.08 -9.62
CA THR A 89 5.29 -0.62 -10.94
C THR A 89 6.35 -1.65 -11.29
N GLY A 90 5.99 -2.63 -12.09
CA GLY A 90 6.91 -3.71 -12.45
C GLY A 90 6.38 -4.55 -13.60
N TRP A 91 6.94 -5.73 -13.70
CA TRP A 91 6.54 -6.76 -14.64
C TRP A 91 6.02 -7.96 -13.87
N ALA A 92 4.89 -8.51 -14.27
CA ALA A 92 4.41 -9.82 -13.86
C ALA A 92 4.52 -10.79 -15.03
N ALA A 93 4.81 -12.04 -14.74
CA ALA A 93 4.85 -13.13 -15.70
C ALA A 93 4.10 -14.33 -15.13
N PRO A 94 3.51 -15.20 -15.99
CA PRO A 94 2.94 -16.45 -15.55
C PRO A 94 4.00 -17.30 -14.85
N ILE A 95 3.59 -18.00 -13.79
CA ILE A 95 4.40 -19.04 -13.18
C ILE A 95 4.00 -20.37 -13.83
N ASP A 96 4.93 -20.97 -14.56
CA ASP A 96 4.74 -22.31 -15.11
C ASP A 96 5.02 -23.34 -14.01
N LYS A 97 3.96 -23.95 -13.50
CA LYS A 97 4.06 -24.96 -12.42
C LYS A 97 4.66 -26.29 -12.89
N ASP A 98 4.65 -26.53 -14.20
CA ASP A 98 5.10 -27.79 -14.79
C ASP A 98 6.50 -27.70 -15.40
N ASN A 99 7.09 -26.49 -15.43
CA ASN A 99 8.40 -26.25 -16.03
C ASN A 99 9.24 -25.26 -15.18
N ASP A 100 10.04 -25.81 -14.27
CA ASP A 100 10.91 -25.03 -13.39
C ASP A 100 11.91 -24.14 -14.13
N ASP A 101 12.36 -24.53 -15.35
CA ASP A 101 13.32 -23.77 -16.14
C ASP A 101 12.78 -22.40 -16.58
N ASN A 102 11.47 -22.25 -16.78
CA ASN A 102 10.84 -20.97 -17.11
C ASN A 102 10.70 -20.02 -15.91
N ASN A 103 10.78 -20.55 -14.70
CA ASN A 103 10.69 -19.74 -13.47
C ASN A 103 12.03 -19.09 -13.10
N GLU A 104 13.14 -19.48 -13.74
CA GLU A 104 14.45 -18.84 -13.55
C GLU A 104 14.59 -17.51 -14.31
N VAL A 105 13.70 -17.25 -15.27
CA VAL A 105 13.71 -16.01 -16.05
C VAL A 105 13.04 -14.90 -15.25
N ALA A 106 13.75 -13.79 -15.07
CA ALA A 106 13.18 -12.63 -14.41
C ALA A 106 11.88 -12.17 -15.12
N PRO A 107 10.82 -11.79 -14.41
CA PRO A 107 9.57 -11.36 -15.03
C PRO A 107 9.73 -10.28 -16.10
N SER A 108 10.73 -9.40 -15.96
CA SER A 108 11.05 -8.37 -16.96
C SER A 108 11.60 -8.91 -18.27
N GLN A 109 12.06 -10.15 -18.31
CA GLN A 109 12.64 -10.82 -19.49
C GLN A 109 11.72 -11.90 -20.07
N HIS A 110 10.63 -12.25 -19.35
CA HIS A 110 9.70 -13.27 -19.78
C HIS A 110 8.92 -12.83 -21.05
N PRO A 111 8.71 -13.72 -22.06
CA PRO A 111 8.03 -13.36 -23.30
C PRO A 111 6.56 -12.97 -23.07
N GLU A 112 5.89 -13.56 -22.10
CA GLU A 112 4.48 -13.27 -21.74
C GLU A 112 4.37 -12.29 -20.58
N ARG A 113 5.40 -11.45 -20.39
CA ARG A 113 5.37 -10.43 -19.35
C ARG A 113 4.29 -9.40 -19.59
N ARG A 114 3.70 -8.95 -18.48
CA ARG A 114 2.69 -7.89 -18.48
C ARG A 114 3.12 -6.79 -17.51
N ARG A 115 2.90 -5.56 -17.91
CA ARG A 115 3.16 -4.41 -17.04
C ARG A 115 2.10 -4.32 -15.95
N VAL A 116 2.54 -4.14 -14.69
CA VAL A 116 1.66 -4.09 -13.54
C VAL A 116 1.95 -2.89 -12.64
N ARG A 117 0.93 -2.47 -11.92
CA ARG A 117 1.03 -1.59 -10.78
C ARG A 117 0.54 -2.35 -9.55
N LEU A 118 1.40 -2.49 -8.56
CA LEU A 118 1.11 -3.09 -7.27
C LEU A 118 0.91 -2.00 -6.24
N MET A 119 -0.19 -2.03 -5.51
CA MET A 119 -0.38 -1.27 -4.30
C MET A 119 -0.42 -2.23 -3.10
N THR A 120 0.31 -1.92 -2.05
CA THR A 120 0.14 -2.54 -0.74
C THR A 120 -0.20 -1.47 0.27
N MET A 121 -1.24 -1.66 1.05
CA MET A 121 -1.69 -0.69 2.05
C MET A 121 -1.68 -1.26 3.46
N MET A 122 -1.51 -0.36 4.43
CA MET A 122 -1.75 -0.59 5.85
C MET A 122 -2.83 0.40 6.31
N HIS A 123 -3.93 -0.10 6.85
CA HIS A 123 -5.01 0.73 7.38
C HIS A 123 -5.57 0.14 8.68
N ASN A 124 -5.51 0.91 9.76
CA ASN A 124 -5.93 0.47 11.09
C ASN A 124 -5.33 -0.88 11.52
N GLY A 125 -4.05 -1.12 11.21
CA GLY A 125 -3.33 -2.35 11.56
C GLY A 125 -3.66 -3.55 10.67
N LYS A 126 -4.42 -3.37 9.60
CA LYS A 126 -4.69 -4.41 8.60
C LYS A 126 -3.96 -4.10 7.31
N MET A 127 -3.42 -5.13 6.69
CA MET A 127 -2.68 -5.03 5.42
C MET A 127 -3.45 -5.69 4.30
N GLY A 128 -3.38 -5.10 3.10
CA GLY A 128 -3.95 -5.67 1.89
C GLY A 128 -3.23 -5.15 0.66
N SER A 129 -3.40 -5.84 -0.45
CA SER A 129 -2.75 -5.50 -1.72
C SER A 129 -3.71 -5.52 -2.88
N SER A 130 -3.40 -4.72 -3.91
CA SER A 130 -4.07 -4.77 -5.21
C SER A 130 -3.06 -4.84 -6.34
N ILE A 131 -3.42 -5.55 -7.40
CA ILE A 131 -2.64 -5.65 -8.64
C ILE A 131 -3.51 -5.17 -9.80
N ARG A 132 -2.99 -4.20 -10.54
CA ARG A 132 -3.58 -3.69 -11.77
C ARG A 132 -2.67 -3.99 -12.95
N PHE A 133 -3.23 -4.56 -14.01
CA PHE A 133 -2.55 -4.75 -15.28
C PHE A 133 -2.88 -3.61 -16.25
N THR A 134 -1.92 -3.21 -17.10
CA THR A 134 -2.16 -2.16 -18.11
C THR A 134 -3.21 -2.51 -19.14
N ASP A 135 -3.38 -3.78 -19.41
CA ASP A 135 -4.23 -4.37 -20.46
C ASP A 135 -5.55 -4.95 -19.92
N GLU A 136 -5.84 -4.74 -18.63
CA GLU A 136 -7.09 -5.18 -18.00
C GLU A 136 -7.77 -4.04 -17.23
N GLU A 137 -9.08 -3.99 -17.29
CA GLU A 137 -9.89 -3.10 -16.44
C GLU A 137 -10.09 -3.67 -15.04
N SER A 138 -9.99 -5.00 -14.90
CA SER A 138 -10.16 -5.69 -13.63
C SER A 138 -8.96 -5.48 -12.71
N VAL A 139 -9.24 -5.45 -11.40
CA VAL A 139 -8.23 -5.34 -10.35
C VAL A 139 -8.29 -6.59 -9.49
N THR A 140 -7.14 -7.19 -9.23
CA THR A 140 -7.03 -8.31 -8.29
C THR A 140 -6.72 -7.77 -6.90
N TYR A 141 -7.46 -8.22 -5.89
CA TYR A 141 -7.30 -7.84 -4.49
C TYR A 141 -6.89 -9.05 -3.65
N ASP A 142 -5.97 -8.82 -2.70
CA ASP A 142 -5.58 -9.77 -1.66
C ASP A 142 -5.78 -9.13 -0.27
N GLU A 143 -6.66 -9.75 0.51
CA GLU A 143 -7.07 -9.27 1.83
C GLU A 143 -6.30 -9.99 2.93
N GLY A 144 -5.18 -9.42 3.35
CA GLY A 144 -4.60 -9.77 4.64
C GLY A 144 -3.61 -10.95 4.66
N ASN A 145 -3.14 -11.42 3.51
CA ASN A 145 -2.11 -12.45 3.41
C ASN A 145 -0.77 -11.90 2.91
N ALA A 146 -0.56 -10.58 2.98
CA ALA A 146 0.72 -10.01 2.58
C ALA A 146 1.85 -10.65 3.40
N MET A 147 2.74 -11.35 2.73
CA MET A 147 3.91 -12.01 3.30
C MET A 147 5.18 -11.53 2.60
N GLY A 148 6.32 -11.74 3.26
CA GLY A 148 7.63 -11.39 2.70
C GLY A 148 8.17 -10.06 3.20
N SER A 149 9.29 -9.66 2.62
CA SER A 149 10.08 -8.50 3.09
C SER A 149 9.33 -7.18 3.04
N LEU A 150 8.52 -6.95 2.00
CA LEU A 150 7.72 -5.72 1.90
C LEU A 150 6.68 -5.63 3.03
N ALA A 151 5.97 -6.72 3.30
CA ALA A 151 4.99 -6.76 4.38
C ALA A 151 5.64 -6.49 5.74
N SER A 152 6.83 -7.08 5.99
CA SER A 152 7.60 -6.81 7.21
C SER A 152 8.03 -5.36 7.32
N ALA A 153 8.60 -4.77 6.26
CA ALA A 153 9.02 -3.38 6.26
C ALA A 153 7.85 -2.40 6.48
N MET A 154 6.69 -2.70 5.89
CA MET A 154 5.47 -1.90 6.13
C MET A 154 4.95 -2.05 7.56
N GLN A 155 5.05 -3.23 8.16
CA GLN A 155 4.69 -3.44 9.55
C GLN A 155 5.62 -2.65 10.48
N ASP A 156 6.93 -2.67 10.22
CA ASP A 156 7.93 -1.93 11.00
C ASP A 156 7.64 -0.42 10.95
N LEU A 157 7.38 0.13 9.76
CA LEU A 157 7.00 1.54 9.59
C LEU A 157 5.70 1.86 10.37
N TYR A 158 4.69 1.00 10.29
CA TYR A 158 3.44 1.17 11.02
C TYR A 158 3.67 1.22 12.54
N ASP A 159 4.52 0.35 13.07
CA ASP A 159 4.82 0.27 14.49
C ASP A 159 5.57 1.52 14.98
N VAL A 160 6.48 2.06 14.15
CA VAL A 160 7.16 3.35 14.44
C VAL A 160 6.15 4.50 14.50
N VAL A 161 5.29 4.63 13.50
CA VAL A 161 4.26 5.68 13.47
C VAL A 161 3.30 5.56 14.67
N ARG A 162 2.92 4.34 15.01
CA ARG A 162 2.08 4.07 16.19
C ARG A 162 2.77 4.45 17.50
N ALA A 163 4.06 4.16 17.64
CA ALA A 163 4.85 4.54 18.82
C ALA A 163 4.93 6.07 18.98
N LEU A 164 5.09 6.82 17.88
CA LEU A 164 5.05 8.28 17.88
C LEU A 164 3.70 8.81 18.38
N LYS A 165 2.58 8.22 17.93
CA LYS A 165 1.22 8.59 18.38
C LYS A 165 1.04 8.38 19.88
N VAL A 166 1.47 7.25 20.42
CA VAL A 166 1.37 6.95 21.85
C VAL A 166 2.22 7.90 22.71
N SER A 167 3.43 8.23 22.25
CA SER A 167 4.33 9.13 22.96
C SER A 167 3.77 10.56 23.03
N SER A 168 3.18 11.06 21.96
CA SER A 168 2.59 12.40 21.89
C SER A 168 1.37 12.54 22.84
N THR A 169 0.55 11.52 22.94
CA THR A 169 -0.62 11.50 23.82
C THR A 169 -0.19 11.60 25.29
N LYS A 170 0.83 10.84 25.71
CA LYS A 170 1.36 10.88 27.08
C LYS A 170 1.99 12.21 27.46
N GLN A 171 2.58 12.93 26.51
CA GLN A 171 3.13 14.26 26.76
C GLN A 171 2.02 15.30 27.00
N ASN A 172 0.94 15.24 26.22
CA ASN A 172 -0.19 16.15 26.36
C ASN A 172 -0.92 15.96 27.70
N GLU A 173 -1.06 14.72 28.17
CA GLU A 173 -1.68 14.41 29.48
C GLU A 173 -0.88 14.94 30.66
N ARG A 174 0.46 15.06 30.54
CA ARG A 174 1.34 15.60 31.60
C ARG A 174 1.39 17.13 31.66
N GLN A 175 0.87 17.81 30.65
CA GLN A 175 0.87 19.29 30.54
C GLN A 175 -0.49 19.90 30.92
N LEU A 176 -1.50 19.09 31.26
CA LEU A 176 -2.76 19.60 31.79
C LEU A 176 -2.58 19.90 33.29
N PRO A 177 -2.87 21.15 33.73
CA PRO A 177 -2.71 21.58 35.13
C PRO A 177 -3.71 20.91 36.09
#